data_2616edb152322050ea52943a5f199dc4
#
_entry.id   2616edb152322050ea52943a5f199dc4
#
_cell.length_a   1.000
_cell.length_b   1.000
_cell.length_c   1.000
_cell.angle_alpha   90.00
_cell.angle_beta   90.00
_cell.angle_gamma   90.00
#
_symmetry.space_group_name_H-M   'P 1'
#
loop_
_entity.id
_entity.type
_entity.pdbx_description
1 polymer ?
#
loop_
_entity_poly.entity_id
_entity_poly.type
_entity_poly.pdbx_seq_one_letter_code
_entity_poly.pdbx_strand_id
1 'polypeptide(L)'
;SISNKTVSKWECGRGCPDVSLWEPLAALLGADVLKLLRGSMTPNQPDVGKINRTKFYRCPICGNILTSTSKADIACCGRTLAPLAVHEPDSAHTLMVDDLDNDYFVHFDHPMTKDHYILFVAYVGFDSIYTKRLYPEQDPSFHLPVMSKKGTFYYYCSQDGLMKAKFPQ
;
A
#
# COMPACT_ATOMS: atom_id res chain seq x y z
N SER A 1 28.46 -26.12 -2.01
CA SER A 1 29.00 -24.86 -1.46
C SER A 1 29.82 -24.14 -2.54
N ILE A 2 29.73 -22.82 -2.59
CA ILE A 2 30.46 -21.98 -3.53
C ILE A 2 31.75 -21.53 -2.85
N SER A 3 32.87 -21.60 -3.56
CA SER A 3 34.17 -21.19 -2.99
C SER A 3 34.33 -19.65 -3.02
N ASN A 4 35.13 -19.10 -2.08
CA ASN A 4 35.46 -17.67 -2.06
C ASN A 4 36.16 -17.22 -3.37
N LYS A 5 36.94 -18.12 -4.00
CA LYS A 5 37.57 -17.84 -5.30
C LYS A 5 36.54 -17.66 -6.43
N THR A 6 35.43 -18.37 -6.36
CA THR A 6 34.34 -18.25 -7.34
C THR A 6 33.62 -16.90 -7.16
N VAL A 7 33.31 -16.54 -5.91
CA VAL A 7 32.65 -15.23 -5.59
C VAL A 7 33.58 -14.08 -6.05
N SER A 8 34.87 -14.14 -5.73
CA SER A 8 35.82 -13.12 -6.14
C SER A 8 35.95 -12.97 -7.66
N LYS A 9 35.78 -14.05 -8.41
CA LYS A 9 35.73 -13.96 -9.88
C LYS A 9 34.51 -13.19 -10.36
N TRP A 10 33.35 -13.41 -9.75
CA TRP A 10 32.12 -12.67 -10.09
C TRP A 10 32.23 -11.19 -9.75
N GLU A 11 32.77 -10.86 -8.56
CA GLU A 11 33.00 -9.48 -8.13
C GLU A 11 33.99 -8.73 -9.08
N CYS A 12 34.93 -9.45 -9.65
CA CYS A 12 35.87 -8.91 -10.63
C CYS A 12 35.35 -8.92 -12.08
N GLY A 13 34.10 -9.30 -12.32
CA GLY A 13 33.49 -9.38 -13.65
C GLY A 13 34.08 -10.49 -14.55
N ARG A 14 34.76 -11.48 -13.95
CA ARG A 14 35.38 -12.62 -14.66
C ARG A 14 34.48 -13.85 -14.73
N GLY A 15 33.19 -13.64 -14.73
CA GLY A 15 32.12 -14.63 -14.77
C GLY A 15 30.89 -14.15 -14.07
N CYS A 16 29.78 -14.90 -14.16
CA CYS A 16 28.54 -14.64 -13.46
C CYS A 16 28.05 -15.91 -12.74
N PRO A 17 27.22 -15.78 -11.70
CA PRO A 17 26.56 -16.92 -11.10
C PRO A 17 25.66 -17.66 -12.10
N ASP A 18 25.60 -18.98 -11.97
CA ASP A 18 24.62 -19.78 -12.69
C ASP A 18 23.19 -19.35 -12.30
N VAL A 19 22.25 -19.49 -13.24
CA VAL A 19 20.84 -19.11 -13.06
C VAL A 19 20.22 -19.77 -11.82
N SER A 20 20.61 -21.01 -11.54
CA SER A 20 20.15 -21.75 -10.34
C SER A 20 20.56 -21.10 -9.01
N LEU A 21 21.53 -20.20 -9.01
CA LEU A 21 22.02 -19.49 -7.84
C LEU A 21 21.40 -18.10 -7.66
N TRP A 22 20.67 -17.59 -8.63
CA TRP A 22 20.14 -16.22 -8.58
C TRP A 22 19.12 -16.03 -7.48
N GLU A 23 18.18 -16.96 -7.34
CA GLU A 23 17.17 -16.89 -6.28
C GLU A 23 17.78 -17.00 -4.87
N PRO A 24 18.66 -18.00 -4.59
CA PRO A 24 19.37 -18.05 -3.30
C PRO A 24 20.23 -16.81 -3.02
N LEU A 25 20.91 -16.26 -4.03
CA LEU A 25 21.72 -15.05 -3.87
C LEU A 25 20.87 -13.82 -3.62
N ALA A 26 19.78 -13.66 -4.34
CA ALA A 26 18.84 -12.57 -4.15
C ALA A 26 18.19 -12.60 -2.75
N ALA A 27 17.82 -13.79 -2.27
CA ALA A 27 17.30 -13.98 -0.92
C ALA A 27 18.34 -13.63 0.15
N LEU A 28 19.60 -14.07 -0.05
CA LEU A 28 20.69 -13.80 0.87
C LEU A 28 21.05 -12.30 0.95
N LEU A 29 21.01 -11.62 -0.21
CA LEU A 29 21.36 -10.20 -0.34
C LEU A 29 20.15 -9.28 -0.07
N GLY A 30 18.93 -9.82 0.12
CA GLY A 30 17.71 -9.04 0.22
C GLY A 30 17.42 -8.22 -1.05
N ALA A 31 17.84 -8.71 -2.21
CA ALA A 31 17.77 -8.00 -3.48
C ALA A 31 16.65 -8.56 -4.39
N ASP A 32 16.12 -7.70 -5.26
CA ASP A 32 15.15 -8.10 -6.28
C ASP A 32 15.89 -8.75 -7.47
N VAL A 33 15.57 -10.02 -7.76
CA VAL A 33 16.19 -10.79 -8.86
C VAL A 33 16.02 -10.09 -10.20
N LEU A 34 14.86 -9.51 -10.49
CA LEU A 34 14.61 -8.83 -11.75
C LEU A 34 15.44 -7.55 -11.89
N LYS A 35 15.66 -6.84 -10.79
CA LYS A 35 16.55 -5.68 -10.77
C LYS A 35 18.00 -6.08 -10.96
N LEU A 36 18.44 -7.17 -10.34
CA LEU A 36 19.78 -7.75 -10.56
C LEU A 36 20.00 -8.10 -12.04
N LEU A 37 19.03 -8.76 -12.66
CA LEU A 37 19.10 -9.15 -14.08
C LEU A 37 19.14 -7.96 -15.04
N ARG A 38 18.46 -6.88 -14.70
CA ARG A 38 18.45 -5.65 -15.50
C ARG A 38 19.65 -4.74 -15.25
N GLY A 39 20.53 -5.10 -14.30
CA GLY A 39 21.64 -4.26 -13.86
C GLY A 39 21.20 -2.96 -13.18
N SER A 40 19.95 -2.88 -12.72
CA SER A 40 19.35 -1.65 -12.19
C SER A 40 19.17 -1.76 -10.67
N MET A 41 20.25 -1.49 -9.94
CA MET A 41 20.29 -1.45 -8.47
C MET A 41 20.23 -0.01 -7.95
N THR A 42 19.43 0.84 -8.59
CA THR A 42 19.27 2.22 -8.12
C THR A 42 18.46 2.24 -6.84
N PRO A 43 19.00 2.74 -5.73
CA PRO A 43 18.25 2.85 -4.49
C PRO A 43 17.06 3.80 -4.66
N ASN A 44 15.96 3.50 -3.97
CA ASN A 44 14.86 4.44 -3.89
C ASN A 44 15.29 5.73 -3.20
N GLN A 45 14.59 6.83 -3.48
CA GLN A 45 14.80 8.07 -2.73
C GLN A 45 14.48 7.81 -1.25
N PRO A 46 15.30 8.36 -0.32
CA PRO A 46 15.02 8.24 1.10
C PRO A 46 13.62 8.74 1.45
N ASP A 47 12.98 8.08 2.39
CA ASP A 47 11.77 8.60 3.00
C ASP A 47 12.08 9.91 3.74
N VAL A 48 11.33 10.95 3.43
CA VAL A 48 11.47 12.26 4.06
C VAL A 48 10.51 12.46 5.24
N GLY A 49 9.92 11.37 5.76
CA GLY A 49 9.04 11.37 6.91
C GLY A 49 7.69 12.07 6.68
N LYS A 50 7.21 12.11 5.43
CA LYS A 50 5.93 12.75 5.08
C LYS A 50 4.83 11.71 4.87
N ILE A 51 4.16 11.32 5.95
CA ILE A 51 3.06 10.34 5.93
C ILE A 51 1.92 10.75 4.97
N ASN A 52 1.65 12.03 4.81
CA ASN A 52 0.63 12.52 3.88
C ASN A 52 0.90 12.22 2.39
N ARG A 53 2.09 11.69 2.06
CA ARG A 53 2.44 11.18 0.72
C ARG A 53 2.19 9.69 0.56
N THR A 54 1.62 9.04 1.56
CA THR A 54 1.31 7.62 1.53
C THR A 54 0.52 7.25 0.28
N LYS A 55 0.98 6.18 -0.35
CA LYS A 55 0.35 5.56 -1.51
C LYS A 55 -0.21 4.21 -1.11
N PHE A 56 -1.33 3.87 -1.69
CA PHE A 56 -2.01 2.60 -1.49
C PHE A 56 -1.87 1.75 -2.76
N TYR A 57 -1.73 0.45 -2.55
CA TYR A 57 -1.62 -0.55 -3.60
C TYR A 57 -2.55 -1.71 -3.27
N ARG A 58 -3.09 -2.35 -4.28
CA ARG A 58 -3.90 -3.56 -4.12
C ARG A 58 -3.47 -4.61 -5.13
N CYS A 59 -3.20 -5.82 -4.64
CA CYS A 59 -2.92 -6.95 -5.52
C CYS A 59 -4.22 -7.44 -6.18
N PRO A 60 -4.28 -7.50 -7.51
CA PRO A 60 -5.48 -7.97 -8.20
C PRO A 60 -5.71 -9.48 -8.07
N ILE A 61 -4.68 -10.25 -7.67
CA ILE A 61 -4.77 -11.71 -7.52
C ILE A 61 -5.25 -12.09 -6.12
N CYS A 62 -4.56 -11.65 -5.08
CA CYS A 62 -4.84 -12.05 -3.69
C CYS A 62 -5.58 -10.99 -2.86
N GLY A 63 -5.85 -9.80 -3.44
CA GLY A 63 -6.52 -8.70 -2.73
C GLY A 63 -5.70 -8.05 -1.61
N ASN A 64 -4.41 -8.39 -1.47
CA ASN A 64 -3.56 -7.81 -0.45
C ASN A 64 -3.44 -6.29 -0.64
N ILE A 65 -3.54 -5.55 0.47
CA ILE A 65 -3.42 -4.09 0.50
C ILE A 65 -2.04 -3.77 1.08
N LEU A 66 -1.29 -2.93 0.36
CA LEU A 66 0.03 -2.48 0.77
C LEU A 66 0.09 -0.96 0.72
N THR A 67 0.97 -0.39 1.52
CA THR A 67 1.21 1.05 1.57
C THR A 67 2.69 1.37 1.47
N SER A 68 3.02 2.55 0.97
CA SER A 68 4.37 3.10 1.02
C SER A 68 4.34 4.59 1.29
N THR A 69 5.28 5.09 2.07
CA THR A 69 5.45 6.52 2.40
C THR A 69 6.32 7.25 1.37
N SER A 70 6.99 6.50 0.49
CA SER A 70 7.88 7.02 -0.55
C SER A 70 7.67 6.27 -1.87
N LYS A 71 8.40 6.64 -2.92
CA LYS A 71 8.41 5.88 -4.16
C LYS A 71 9.04 4.51 -3.89
N ALA A 72 8.29 3.45 -4.11
CA ALA A 72 8.75 2.08 -3.94
C ALA A 72 8.29 1.21 -5.10
N ASP A 73 9.12 0.24 -5.48
CA ASP A 73 8.76 -0.82 -6.40
C ASP A 73 8.16 -1.96 -5.57
N ILE A 74 6.86 -2.07 -5.61
CA ILE A 74 6.10 -3.06 -4.84
C ILE A 74 5.66 -4.17 -5.78
N ALA A 75 5.88 -5.42 -5.37
CA ALA A 75 5.40 -6.59 -6.10
C ALA A 75 4.59 -7.51 -5.19
N CYS A 76 3.56 -8.14 -5.75
CA CYS A 76 2.77 -9.16 -5.09
C CYS A 76 2.27 -10.17 -6.12
N CYS A 77 2.25 -11.46 -5.75
CA CYS A 77 1.84 -12.56 -6.64
C CYS A 77 2.54 -12.53 -8.00
N GLY A 78 3.85 -12.23 -8.02
CA GLY A 78 4.67 -12.19 -9.23
C GLY A 78 4.43 -10.99 -10.15
N ARG A 79 3.69 -9.97 -9.70
CA ARG A 79 3.38 -8.76 -10.49
C ARG A 79 3.83 -7.51 -9.78
N THR A 80 4.43 -6.59 -10.52
CA THR A 80 4.67 -5.22 -10.03
C THR A 80 3.34 -4.49 -9.91
N LEU A 81 3.12 -3.84 -8.78
CA LEU A 81 1.91 -3.10 -8.50
C LEU A 81 2.15 -1.60 -8.75
N ALA A 82 1.22 -0.99 -9.48
CA ALA A 82 1.14 0.46 -9.55
C ALA A 82 0.37 1.01 -8.34
N PRO A 83 0.68 2.22 -7.86
CA PRO A 83 -0.15 2.90 -6.89
C PRO A 83 -1.59 3.04 -7.41
N LEU A 84 -2.56 2.85 -6.53
CA LEU A 84 -3.96 3.08 -6.86
C LEU A 84 -4.18 4.54 -7.27
N ALA A 85 -4.89 4.74 -8.36
CA ALA A 85 -5.35 6.07 -8.76
C ALA A 85 -6.39 6.57 -7.74
N VAL A 86 -6.29 7.84 -7.37
CA VAL A 86 -7.19 8.45 -6.37
C VAL A 86 -8.21 9.30 -7.10
N HIS A 87 -9.48 9.07 -6.80
CA HIS A 87 -10.62 9.81 -7.36
C HIS A 87 -11.28 10.68 -6.29
N GLU A 88 -12.01 11.69 -6.71
CA GLU A 88 -12.92 12.42 -5.84
C GLU A 88 -14.21 11.58 -5.66
N PRO A 89 -14.81 11.57 -4.47
CA PRO A 89 -16.05 10.81 -4.23
C PRO A 89 -17.23 11.44 -4.97
N ASP A 90 -18.13 10.59 -5.41
CA ASP A 90 -19.46 10.97 -5.87
C ASP A 90 -20.49 10.91 -4.73
N SER A 91 -21.78 11.15 -5.05
CA SER A 91 -22.85 11.14 -4.06
C SER A 91 -23.09 9.77 -3.40
N ALA A 92 -22.77 8.68 -4.08
CA ALA A 92 -22.91 7.32 -3.56
C ALA A 92 -21.77 6.91 -2.63
N HIS A 93 -20.71 7.69 -2.57
CA HIS A 93 -19.51 7.42 -1.78
C HIS A 93 -19.21 8.52 -0.75
N THR A 94 -20.23 9.23 -0.32
CA THR A 94 -20.07 10.30 0.67
C THR A 94 -19.69 9.73 2.03
N LEU A 95 -18.54 10.16 2.56
CA LEU A 95 -18.09 9.85 3.90
C LEU A 95 -18.70 10.85 4.87
N MET A 96 -19.32 10.35 5.94
CA MET A 96 -19.89 11.13 7.02
C MET A 96 -19.12 10.88 8.31
N VAL A 97 -18.99 11.91 9.14
CA VAL A 97 -18.25 11.83 10.41
C VAL A 97 -19.05 12.60 11.47
N ASP A 98 -19.52 11.89 12.47
CA ASP A 98 -20.16 12.47 13.64
C ASP A 98 -19.15 12.61 14.76
N ASP A 99 -19.09 13.77 15.36
CA ASP A 99 -18.22 14.08 16.50
C ASP A 99 -18.92 13.61 17.79
N LEU A 100 -18.35 12.62 18.43
CA LEU A 100 -18.79 12.12 19.71
C LEU A 100 -17.83 12.62 20.81
N ASP A 101 -18.25 12.59 22.07
CA ASP A 101 -17.47 13.19 23.18
C ASP A 101 -16.03 12.68 23.27
N ASN A 102 -15.76 11.42 22.92
CA ASN A 102 -14.45 10.79 23.05
C ASN A 102 -13.93 10.12 21.78
N ASP A 103 -14.69 10.13 20.67
CA ASP A 103 -14.29 9.57 19.39
C ASP A 103 -15.09 10.19 18.24
N TYR A 104 -14.81 9.73 17.03
CA TYR A 104 -15.56 10.06 15.83
C TYR A 104 -16.28 8.81 15.33
N PHE A 105 -17.56 8.92 15.03
CA PHE A 105 -18.30 7.88 14.32
C PHE A 105 -18.24 8.15 12.82
N VAL A 106 -17.54 7.29 12.10
CA VAL A 106 -17.34 7.39 10.64
C VAL A 106 -18.25 6.39 9.97
N HIS A 107 -19.06 6.85 9.02
CA HIS A 107 -20.00 5.99 8.31
C HIS A 107 -20.24 6.45 6.87
N PHE A 108 -20.82 5.56 6.06
CA PHE A 108 -21.13 5.79 4.67
C PHE A 108 -22.59 5.37 4.40
N ASP A 109 -23.25 6.06 3.48
CA ASP A 109 -24.47 5.58 2.82
C ASP A 109 -24.08 4.85 1.54
N HIS A 110 -23.59 3.61 1.68
CA HIS A 110 -23.00 2.83 0.59
C HIS A 110 -23.51 1.38 0.65
N PRO A 111 -23.90 0.77 -0.49
CA PRO A 111 -24.23 -0.64 -0.50
C PRO A 111 -23.03 -1.49 -0.09
N MET A 112 -23.26 -2.46 0.78
CA MET A 112 -22.23 -3.38 1.26
C MET A 112 -22.55 -4.81 0.83
N THR A 113 -22.80 -4.98 -0.47
CA THR A 113 -23.05 -6.31 -1.06
C THR A 113 -21.75 -7.09 -1.24
N LYS A 114 -21.85 -8.39 -1.57
CA LYS A 114 -20.66 -9.23 -1.82
C LYS A 114 -19.76 -8.71 -2.94
N ASP A 115 -20.36 -8.10 -3.95
CA ASP A 115 -19.65 -7.65 -5.15
C ASP A 115 -19.36 -6.14 -5.16
N HIS A 116 -20.08 -5.36 -4.32
CA HIS A 116 -19.95 -3.91 -4.24
C HIS A 116 -19.93 -3.45 -2.78
N TYR A 117 -18.75 -3.12 -2.27
CA TYR A 117 -18.55 -2.73 -0.88
C TYR A 117 -17.28 -1.90 -0.70
N ILE A 118 -17.23 -1.13 0.38
CA ILE A 118 -16.02 -0.44 0.81
C ILE A 118 -15.11 -1.44 1.52
N LEU A 119 -13.93 -1.67 0.97
CA LEU A 119 -12.97 -2.68 1.41
C LEU A 119 -12.16 -2.23 2.62
N PHE A 120 -11.72 -0.99 2.61
CA PHE A 120 -11.00 -0.37 3.72
C PHE A 120 -11.19 1.13 3.72
N VAL A 121 -10.99 1.71 4.88
CA VAL A 121 -10.85 3.15 5.09
C VAL A 121 -9.54 3.41 5.80
N ALA A 122 -8.79 4.41 5.35
CA ALA A 122 -7.57 4.86 6.00
C ALA A 122 -7.66 6.36 6.28
N TYR A 123 -7.52 6.76 7.53
CA TYR A 123 -7.30 8.14 7.91
C TYR A 123 -5.80 8.42 7.95
N VAL A 124 -5.35 9.37 7.17
CA VAL A 124 -3.94 9.77 7.05
C VAL A 124 -3.78 11.15 7.70
N GLY A 125 -3.19 11.16 8.88
CA GLY A 125 -2.90 12.35 9.65
C GLY A 125 -1.54 12.97 9.32
N PHE A 126 -1.01 13.74 10.25
CA PHE A 126 0.31 14.35 10.12
C PHE A 126 1.45 13.34 10.34
N ASP A 127 1.30 12.49 11.35
CA ASP A 127 2.31 11.55 11.87
C ASP A 127 1.79 10.11 11.99
N SER A 128 0.53 9.88 11.68
CA SER A 128 -0.13 8.60 11.93
C SER A 128 -1.09 8.23 10.80
N ILE A 129 -1.25 6.92 10.61
CA ILE A 129 -2.25 6.34 9.71
C ILE A 129 -3.08 5.37 10.52
N TYR A 130 -4.38 5.58 10.52
CA TYR A 130 -5.34 4.62 11.07
C TYR A 130 -6.05 3.92 9.91
N THR A 131 -5.98 2.61 9.85
CA THR A 131 -6.62 1.83 8.78
C THR A 131 -7.62 0.85 9.37
N LYS A 132 -8.82 0.89 8.86
CA LYS A 132 -9.89 -0.04 9.20
C LYS A 132 -10.28 -0.86 7.98
N ARG A 133 -10.31 -2.18 8.12
CA ARG A 133 -10.87 -3.10 7.14
C ARG A 133 -12.39 -3.18 7.34
N LEU A 134 -13.14 -3.12 6.24
CA LEU A 134 -14.57 -3.36 6.20
C LEU A 134 -14.85 -4.62 5.37
N TYR A 135 -16.00 -5.22 5.59
CA TYR A 135 -16.38 -6.48 4.95
C TYR A 135 -17.78 -6.36 4.33
N PRO A 136 -18.06 -7.13 3.27
CA PRO A 136 -19.40 -7.14 2.69
C PRO A 136 -20.43 -7.62 3.71
N GLU A 137 -21.68 -7.22 3.52
CA GLU A 137 -22.84 -7.57 4.35
C GLU A 137 -22.73 -7.08 5.81
N GLN A 138 -21.83 -6.12 6.09
CA GLN A 138 -21.70 -5.42 7.37
C GLN A 138 -21.98 -3.94 7.18
N ASP A 139 -22.36 -3.28 8.29
CA ASP A 139 -22.55 -1.83 8.29
C ASP A 139 -21.21 -1.13 7.94
N PRO A 140 -21.21 -0.20 6.97
CA PRO A 140 -20.01 0.56 6.59
C PRO A 140 -19.70 1.68 7.59
N SER A 141 -19.55 1.32 8.85
CA SER A 141 -19.30 2.26 9.94
C SER A 141 -18.20 1.76 10.88
N PHE A 142 -17.57 2.70 11.59
CA PHE A 142 -16.58 2.39 12.62
C PHE A 142 -16.30 3.61 13.49
N HIS A 143 -15.75 3.35 14.68
CA HIS A 143 -15.24 4.37 15.58
C HIS A 143 -13.76 4.69 15.27
N LEU A 144 -13.47 5.98 15.14
CA LEU A 144 -12.12 6.50 14.96
C LEU A 144 -11.74 7.26 16.25
N PRO A 145 -10.59 6.94 16.88
CA PRO A 145 -10.12 7.71 18.03
C PRO A 145 -9.97 9.20 17.72
N VAL A 146 -10.11 10.05 18.74
CA VAL A 146 -9.92 11.49 18.56
C VAL A 146 -8.55 11.78 17.97
N MET A 147 -8.55 12.40 16.81
CA MET A 147 -7.37 12.77 16.02
C MET A 147 -7.50 14.21 15.51
N SER A 148 -6.41 14.73 14.97
CA SER A 148 -6.46 16.04 14.33
C SER A 148 -7.40 16.03 13.12
N LYS A 149 -8.35 16.96 13.05
CA LYS A 149 -9.27 17.15 11.91
C LYS A 149 -8.59 17.61 10.61
N LYS A 150 -7.25 17.73 10.61
CA LYS A 150 -6.45 18.15 9.43
C LYS A 150 -6.02 16.99 8.51
N GLY A 151 -6.40 15.75 8.83
CA GLY A 151 -6.06 14.59 8.01
C GLY A 151 -6.96 14.41 6.80
N THR A 152 -6.67 13.37 6.03
CA THR A 152 -7.40 12.98 4.81
C THR A 152 -7.84 11.54 4.94
N PHE A 153 -9.09 11.27 4.65
CA PHE A 153 -9.58 9.91 4.49
C PHE A 153 -9.30 9.41 3.10
N TYR A 154 -8.83 8.18 3.01
CA TYR A 154 -8.76 7.38 1.80
C TYR A 154 -9.59 6.13 2.00
N TYR A 155 -10.43 5.79 1.06
CA TYR A 155 -11.26 4.60 1.13
C TYR A 155 -11.41 3.96 -0.24
N TYR A 156 -11.49 2.65 -0.25
CA TYR A 156 -11.48 1.86 -1.47
C TYR A 156 -12.79 1.11 -1.64
N CYS A 157 -13.53 1.48 -2.68
CA CYS A 157 -14.68 0.72 -3.16
C CYS A 157 -14.23 -0.41 -4.10
N SER A 158 -14.83 -1.58 -3.97
CA SER A 158 -14.48 -2.76 -4.79
C SER A 158 -14.71 -2.55 -6.27
N GLN A 159 -15.65 -1.69 -6.67
CA GLN A 159 -15.97 -1.37 -8.05
C GLN A 159 -15.36 -0.04 -8.51
N ASP A 160 -15.41 0.99 -7.68
CA ASP A 160 -15.12 2.37 -8.10
C ASP A 160 -13.70 2.83 -7.74
N GLY A 161 -12.95 1.99 -7.01
CA GLY A 161 -11.54 2.23 -6.72
C GLY A 161 -11.28 3.08 -5.48
N LEU A 162 -10.12 3.76 -5.46
CA LEU A 162 -9.66 4.54 -4.31
C LEU A 162 -10.13 5.98 -4.40
N MET A 163 -10.79 6.43 -3.35
CA MET A 163 -11.28 7.79 -3.21
C MET A 163 -10.62 8.50 -2.03
N LYS A 164 -10.67 9.81 -2.03
CA LYS A 164 -10.20 10.62 -0.91
C LYS A 164 -11.24 11.67 -0.52
N ALA A 165 -11.36 11.92 0.77
CA ALA A 165 -12.14 13.02 1.33
C ALA A 165 -11.35 13.71 2.44
N LYS A 166 -11.52 15.02 2.58
CA LYS A 166 -11.03 15.72 3.77
C LYS A 166 -11.94 15.40 4.95
N PHE A 167 -11.41 15.63 6.17
CA PHE A 167 -12.25 15.55 7.34
C PHE A 167 -13.43 16.55 7.17
N PRO A 168 -14.70 16.12 7.27
CA PRO A 168 -15.84 17.03 7.17
C PRO A 168 -15.75 18.12 8.24
N GLN A 169 -16.14 19.34 7.88
CA GLN A 169 -16.16 20.49 8.81
C GLN A 169 -17.45 20.54 9.59
#